data_b9ee3b274d98c8247be345a148cebc8f
#
_entry.id   b9ee3b274d98c8247be345a148cebc8f
#
_cell.length_a   1.000
_cell.length_b   1.000
_cell.length_c   1.000
_cell.angle_alpha   90.00
_cell.angle_beta   90.00
_cell.angle_gamma   90.00
#
_symmetry.space_group_name_H-M   'P 1'
#
loop_
_entity.id
_entity.type
_entity.pdbx_description
1 polymer ?
#
loop_
_entity_poly.entity_id
_entity_poly.type
_entity_poly.pdbx_seq_one_letter_code
_entity_poly.pdbx_strand_id
1 'polypeptide(L)'
;MRTAHIARKTNETDITLTICLDGRGVSAIQSGVGFLDHMLTLLARHGRLDLELTCRGDTQVDDHHSVEDIGIALGDAVAQALGEKRGVRRYASLYLPMDEALILCAVDLSGRGGYYDALDIPAQKIGRFDTELLYEFMNAFAVHAGLTLHLRRVCGRNSHHIVEGAFKALGRALREAAAIDPEGRDEIPSTKGML
;
A
#
# COMPACT_ATOMS: atom_id res chain seq x y z
N MET A 1 5.78 -12.29 -15.02
CA MET A 1 5.77 -10.99 -14.33
C MET A 1 4.32 -10.66 -14.04
N ARG A 2 3.97 -10.42 -12.80
CA ARG A 2 2.61 -10.09 -12.34
C ARG A 2 2.41 -8.59 -12.44
N THR A 3 1.66 -8.17 -13.45
CA THR A 3 1.42 -6.77 -13.77
C THR A 3 -0.07 -6.49 -13.86
N ALA A 4 -0.48 -5.28 -13.51
CA ALA A 4 -1.84 -4.79 -13.69
C ALA A 4 -1.85 -3.34 -14.13
N HIS A 5 -2.89 -2.96 -14.85
CA HIS A 5 -3.15 -1.59 -15.28
C HIS A 5 -4.57 -1.21 -14.89
N ILE A 6 -4.73 -0.10 -14.20
CA ILE A 6 -6.01 0.46 -13.77
C ILE A 6 -6.18 1.85 -14.38
N ALA A 7 -7.34 2.09 -14.97
CA ALA A 7 -7.84 3.41 -15.31
C ALA A 7 -9.15 3.64 -14.54
N ARG A 8 -9.13 4.58 -13.61
CA ARG A 8 -10.29 4.93 -12.77
C ARG A 8 -10.63 6.40 -12.96
N LYS A 9 -11.86 6.66 -13.35
CA LYS A 9 -12.36 8.01 -13.56
C LYS A 9 -13.68 8.20 -12.82
N THR A 10 -13.73 9.23 -11.99
CA THR A 10 -14.92 9.72 -11.30
C THR A 10 -15.20 11.16 -11.74
N ASN A 11 -16.13 11.84 -11.07
CA ASN A 11 -16.30 13.28 -11.25
C ASN A 11 -15.22 14.11 -10.52
N GLU A 12 -14.50 13.50 -9.60
CA GLU A 12 -13.56 14.14 -8.68
C GLU A 12 -12.11 13.83 -9.06
N THR A 13 -11.84 12.64 -9.63
CA THR A 13 -10.50 12.17 -9.95
C THR A 13 -10.41 11.50 -11.32
N ASP A 14 -9.23 11.58 -11.96
CA ASP A 14 -8.87 10.84 -13.18
C ASP A 14 -7.50 10.19 -12.94
N ILE A 15 -7.48 8.87 -12.75
CA ILE A 15 -6.32 8.10 -12.31
C ILE A 15 -5.94 7.07 -13.38
N THR A 16 -4.66 7.02 -13.70
CA THR A 16 -4.04 5.93 -14.46
C THR A 16 -2.90 5.36 -13.64
N LEU A 17 -2.90 4.05 -13.44
CA LEU A 17 -1.91 3.35 -12.62
C LEU A 17 -1.48 2.05 -13.30
N THR A 18 -0.17 1.80 -13.30
CA THR A 18 0.42 0.51 -13.69
C THR A 18 1.33 0.01 -12.58
N ILE A 19 1.16 -1.24 -12.17
CA ILE A 19 2.01 -1.90 -11.17
C ILE A 19 2.65 -3.17 -11.74
N CYS A 20 3.90 -3.45 -11.33
CA CYS A 20 4.53 -4.75 -11.48
C CYS A 20 5.01 -5.25 -10.11
N LEU A 21 4.44 -6.35 -9.62
CA LEU A 21 4.80 -6.94 -8.33
C LEU A 21 6.20 -7.59 -8.36
N ASP A 22 6.66 -8.00 -9.54
CA ASP A 22 7.97 -8.65 -9.76
C ASP A 22 9.01 -7.63 -10.28
N GLY A 23 8.88 -6.36 -9.87
CA GLY A 23 9.69 -5.24 -10.34
C GLY A 23 11.03 -5.09 -9.65
N ARG A 24 11.64 -3.91 -9.85
CA ARG A 24 12.94 -3.51 -9.29
C ARG A 24 12.87 -2.33 -8.33
N GLY A 25 11.69 -1.77 -8.12
CA GLY A 25 11.45 -0.57 -7.30
C GLY A 25 11.65 0.72 -8.09
N VAL A 26 11.33 0.70 -9.38
CA VAL A 26 11.29 1.89 -10.24
C VAL A 26 9.92 2.54 -10.13
N SER A 27 9.87 3.86 -10.00
CA SER A 27 8.59 4.56 -9.89
C SER A 27 8.58 5.88 -10.66
N ALA A 28 7.40 6.21 -11.21
CA ALA A 28 7.07 7.50 -11.80
C ALA A 28 5.69 7.90 -11.28
N ILE A 29 5.64 8.82 -10.31
CA ILE A 29 4.43 9.11 -9.53
C ILE A 29 4.12 10.60 -9.59
N GLN A 30 2.88 10.91 -9.93
CA GLN A 30 2.31 12.26 -9.99
C GLN A 30 0.88 12.21 -9.46
N SER A 31 0.71 12.20 -8.13
CA SER A 31 -0.61 12.18 -7.48
C SER A 31 -1.26 13.55 -7.36
N GLY A 32 -0.48 14.63 -7.50
CA GLY A 32 -0.89 15.99 -7.15
C GLY A 32 -0.67 16.32 -5.66
N VAL A 33 -0.36 15.32 -4.83
CA VAL A 33 -0.12 15.43 -3.38
C VAL A 33 1.33 15.05 -3.08
N GLY A 34 2.22 16.04 -2.95
CA GLY A 34 3.66 15.82 -2.91
C GLY A 34 4.14 14.89 -1.80
N PHE A 35 3.50 14.90 -0.62
CA PHE A 35 3.85 13.98 0.46
C PHE A 35 3.45 12.53 0.10
N LEU A 36 2.29 12.32 -0.52
CA LEU A 36 1.87 11.00 -1.00
C LEU A 36 2.79 10.49 -2.11
N ASP A 37 3.24 11.35 -3.04
CA ASP A 37 4.22 10.97 -4.07
C ASP A 37 5.50 10.41 -3.45
N HIS A 38 6.00 11.07 -2.39
CA HIS A 38 7.17 10.60 -1.65
C HIS A 38 6.88 9.24 -0.97
N MET A 39 5.74 9.08 -0.31
CA MET A 39 5.37 7.84 0.38
C MET A 39 5.22 6.67 -0.59
N LEU A 40 4.57 6.87 -1.73
CA LEU A 40 4.40 5.84 -2.76
C LEU A 40 5.74 5.47 -3.43
N THR A 41 6.64 6.44 -3.61
CA THR A 41 8.02 6.18 -4.07
C THR A 41 8.76 5.25 -3.10
N LEU A 42 8.62 5.48 -1.79
CA LEU A 42 9.21 4.61 -0.77
C LEU A 42 8.58 3.21 -0.75
N LEU A 43 7.25 3.12 -0.85
CA LEU A 43 6.54 1.86 -0.96
C LEU A 43 7.06 1.05 -2.16
N ALA A 44 7.12 1.66 -3.34
CA ALA A 44 7.63 1.02 -4.56
C ALA A 44 9.08 0.56 -4.38
N ARG A 45 9.96 1.44 -3.88
CA ARG A 45 11.38 1.16 -3.70
C ARG A 45 11.64 0.01 -2.73
N HIS A 46 11.01 0.05 -1.54
CA HIS A 46 11.21 -0.96 -0.50
C HIS A 46 10.47 -2.26 -0.79
N GLY A 47 9.34 -2.18 -1.49
CA GLY A 47 8.59 -3.34 -2.00
C GLY A 47 9.23 -3.98 -3.23
N ARG A 48 10.20 -3.30 -3.89
CA ARG A 48 10.69 -3.67 -5.22
C ARG A 48 9.56 -3.83 -6.24
N LEU A 49 8.52 -3.02 -6.11
CA LEU A 49 7.43 -2.92 -7.06
C LEU A 49 7.81 -1.86 -8.11
N ASP A 50 7.49 -2.08 -9.37
CA ASP A 50 7.54 -0.97 -10.30
C ASP A 50 6.15 -0.33 -10.35
N LEU A 51 6.08 1.00 -10.22
CA LEU A 51 4.83 1.75 -10.08
C LEU A 51 4.85 3.02 -10.93
N GLU A 52 3.95 3.09 -11.90
CA GLU A 52 3.62 4.31 -12.61
C GLU A 52 2.23 4.77 -12.18
N LEU A 53 2.10 6.05 -11.82
CA LEU A 53 0.84 6.62 -11.36
C LEU A 53 0.73 8.07 -11.78
N THR A 54 -0.42 8.41 -12.38
CA THR A 54 -0.85 9.78 -12.58
C THR A 54 -2.26 9.95 -12.01
N CYS A 55 -2.50 11.02 -11.29
CA CYS A 55 -3.81 11.43 -10.81
C CYS A 55 -4.04 12.92 -11.09
N ARG A 56 -5.22 13.24 -11.58
CA ARG A 56 -5.74 14.60 -11.66
C ARG A 56 -7.00 14.65 -10.82
N GLY A 57 -6.87 15.16 -9.60
CA GLY A 57 -7.98 15.31 -8.67
C GLY A 57 -8.39 16.77 -8.46
N ASP A 58 -9.48 16.94 -7.77
CA ASP A 58 -10.06 18.24 -7.39
C ASP A 58 -9.41 18.84 -6.12
N THR A 59 -8.07 18.87 -6.09
CA THR A 59 -7.23 19.32 -4.96
C THR A 59 -7.51 20.77 -4.52
N GLN A 60 -8.33 21.54 -5.27
CA GLN A 60 -8.86 22.82 -4.83
C GLN A 60 -9.92 22.69 -3.71
N VAL A 61 -10.53 21.50 -3.54
CA VAL A 61 -11.40 21.15 -2.42
C VAL A 61 -10.52 20.80 -1.22
N ASP A 62 -9.86 19.66 -1.31
CA ASP A 62 -8.78 19.16 -0.45
C ASP A 62 -8.08 17.97 -1.13
N ASP A 63 -7.20 17.27 -0.41
CA ASP A 63 -6.47 16.12 -0.95
C ASP A 63 -7.22 14.79 -0.76
N HIS A 64 -8.39 14.77 -0.10
CA HIS A 64 -9.09 13.56 0.35
C HIS A 64 -9.43 12.63 -0.83
N HIS A 65 -10.20 13.13 -1.80
CA HIS A 65 -10.64 12.34 -2.94
C HIS A 65 -9.47 11.71 -3.72
N SER A 66 -8.40 12.50 -3.92
CA SER A 66 -7.19 12.02 -4.60
C SER A 66 -6.50 10.90 -3.81
N VAL A 67 -6.35 11.06 -2.51
CA VAL A 67 -5.64 10.11 -1.64
C VAL A 67 -6.42 8.80 -1.51
N GLU A 68 -7.73 8.87 -1.27
CA GLU A 68 -8.60 7.68 -1.16
C GLU A 68 -8.69 6.94 -2.50
N ASP A 69 -8.99 7.63 -3.60
CA ASP A 69 -9.14 7.02 -4.93
C ASP A 69 -7.83 6.39 -5.44
N ILE A 70 -6.68 6.95 -5.09
CA ILE A 70 -5.38 6.31 -5.36
C ILE A 70 -5.22 5.03 -4.53
N GLY A 71 -5.66 5.03 -3.26
CA GLY A 71 -5.71 3.83 -2.43
C GLY A 71 -6.56 2.72 -3.07
N ILE A 72 -7.76 3.08 -3.54
CA ILE A 72 -8.66 2.18 -4.30
C ILE A 72 -7.96 1.62 -5.53
N ALA A 73 -7.44 2.50 -6.41
CA ALA A 73 -6.81 2.09 -7.66
C ALA A 73 -5.58 1.20 -7.45
N LEU A 74 -4.75 1.52 -6.44
CA LEU A 74 -3.58 0.71 -6.09
C LEU A 74 -3.99 -0.65 -5.51
N GLY A 75 -5.04 -0.69 -4.69
CA GLY A 75 -5.63 -1.92 -4.16
C GLY A 75 -6.13 -2.85 -5.27
N ASP A 76 -6.95 -2.32 -6.18
CA ASP A 76 -7.45 -3.04 -7.35
C ASP A 76 -6.31 -3.58 -8.22
N ALA A 77 -5.26 -2.78 -8.44
CA ALA A 77 -4.09 -3.18 -9.22
C ALA A 77 -3.33 -4.33 -8.56
N VAL A 78 -3.13 -4.28 -7.23
CA VAL A 78 -2.49 -5.36 -6.47
C VAL A 78 -3.34 -6.63 -6.53
N ALA A 79 -4.66 -6.55 -6.32
CA ALA A 79 -5.56 -7.69 -6.42
C ALA A 79 -5.51 -8.33 -7.82
N GLN A 80 -5.58 -7.52 -8.88
CA GLN A 80 -5.50 -7.99 -10.26
C GLN A 80 -4.14 -8.64 -10.57
N ALA A 81 -3.03 -8.04 -10.12
CA ALA A 81 -1.70 -8.59 -10.36
C ALA A 81 -1.44 -9.89 -9.59
N LEU A 82 -2.02 -10.07 -8.39
CA LEU A 82 -1.94 -11.30 -7.60
C LEU A 82 -2.76 -12.44 -8.22
N GLY A 83 -3.85 -12.12 -8.92
CA GLY A 83 -4.73 -13.12 -9.53
C GLY A 83 -5.26 -14.14 -8.50
N GLU A 84 -5.16 -15.42 -8.81
CA GLU A 84 -5.62 -16.52 -7.94
C GLU A 84 -4.78 -16.73 -6.67
N LYS A 85 -3.70 -15.97 -6.49
CA LYS A 85 -2.78 -16.08 -5.34
C LYS A 85 -2.14 -17.48 -5.19
N ARG A 86 -1.96 -18.22 -6.31
CA ARG A 86 -1.26 -19.51 -6.28
C ARG A 86 0.20 -19.33 -5.93
N GLY A 87 0.70 -20.20 -5.08
CA GLY A 87 2.08 -20.26 -4.69
C GLY A 87 2.60 -19.07 -3.88
N VAL A 88 1.75 -18.10 -3.49
CA VAL A 88 2.21 -16.99 -2.66
C VAL A 88 2.46 -17.43 -1.23
N ARG A 89 3.41 -16.78 -0.54
CA ARG A 89 3.63 -17.01 0.90
C ARG A 89 2.46 -16.60 1.76
N ARG A 90 1.63 -15.68 1.27
CA ARG A 90 0.40 -15.20 1.88
C ARG A 90 0.58 -14.26 3.07
N TYR A 91 1.45 -14.59 4.01
CA TYR A 91 1.65 -13.83 5.24
C TYR A 91 3.02 -13.15 5.26
N ALA A 92 3.07 -11.96 5.82
CA ALA A 92 4.32 -11.35 6.21
C ALA A 92 4.11 -10.46 7.43
N SER A 93 5.09 -10.43 8.32
CA SER A 93 5.12 -9.48 9.43
C SER A 93 6.55 -9.05 9.71
N LEU A 94 6.74 -7.74 9.95
CA LEU A 94 8.07 -7.21 10.23
C LEU A 94 8.00 -5.97 11.13
N TYR A 95 9.11 -5.71 11.80
CA TYR A 95 9.40 -4.43 12.42
C TYR A 95 10.29 -3.61 11.50
N LEU A 96 9.92 -2.35 11.30
CA LEU A 96 10.72 -1.42 10.48
C LEU A 96 11.14 -0.21 11.33
N PRO A 97 12.44 -0.04 11.56
CA PRO A 97 12.96 1.16 12.20
C PRO A 97 13.10 2.30 11.19
N MET A 98 12.70 3.51 11.61
CA MET A 98 12.95 4.77 10.94
C MET A 98 13.38 5.78 11.99
N ASP A 99 14.68 5.94 12.15
CA ASP A 99 15.32 6.69 13.24
C ASP A 99 14.75 6.27 14.62
N GLU A 100 14.06 7.17 15.33
CA GLU A 100 13.46 6.91 16.64
C GLU A 100 12.09 6.20 16.55
N ALA A 101 11.51 6.09 15.33
CA ALA A 101 10.25 5.40 15.13
C ALA A 101 10.47 3.92 14.80
N LEU A 102 9.63 3.06 15.39
CA LEU A 102 9.59 1.64 15.11
C LEU A 102 8.15 1.24 14.78
N ILE A 103 7.95 0.71 13.58
CA ILE A 103 6.62 0.34 13.06
C ILE A 103 6.55 -1.18 12.89
N LEU A 104 5.51 -1.79 13.47
CA LEU A 104 5.08 -3.15 13.15
C LEU A 104 4.12 -3.08 11.95
N CYS A 105 4.37 -3.89 10.95
CA CYS A 105 3.44 -4.15 9.85
C CYS A 105 3.19 -5.65 9.72
N ALA A 106 1.92 -6.05 9.61
CA ALA A 106 1.54 -7.42 9.28
C ALA A 106 0.49 -7.44 8.17
N VAL A 107 0.67 -8.36 7.21
CA VAL A 107 -0.17 -8.52 6.02
C VAL A 107 -0.61 -9.97 5.91
N ASP A 108 -1.90 -10.21 5.62
CA ASP A 108 -2.46 -11.48 5.15
C ASP A 108 -3.21 -11.25 3.82
N LEU A 109 -2.76 -11.90 2.75
CA LEU A 109 -3.42 -11.86 1.43
C LEU A 109 -4.70 -12.72 1.43
N SER A 110 -5.56 -12.50 2.41
CA SER A 110 -6.67 -13.35 2.82
C SER A 110 -7.89 -13.37 1.88
N GLY A 111 -7.96 -12.46 0.90
CA GLY A 111 -9.19 -12.20 0.12
C GLY A 111 -10.23 -11.37 0.88
N ARG A 112 -9.98 -11.03 2.14
CA ARG A 112 -10.86 -10.23 3.00
C ARG A 112 -10.15 -8.92 3.34
N GLY A 113 -10.60 -7.82 2.74
CA GLY A 113 -10.02 -6.50 2.95
C GLY A 113 -10.31 -5.96 4.37
N GLY A 114 -9.29 -5.38 4.99
CA GLY A 114 -9.45 -4.69 6.26
C GLY A 114 -8.16 -4.05 6.75
N TYR A 115 -8.27 -2.85 7.28
CA TYR A 115 -7.16 -2.11 7.88
C TYR A 115 -7.38 -1.95 9.38
N TYR A 116 -6.38 -2.30 10.15
CA TYR A 116 -6.36 -2.22 11.62
C TYR A 116 -5.26 -1.26 12.04
N ASP A 117 -5.66 -0.02 12.31
CA ASP A 117 -4.77 1.06 12.67
C ASP A 117 -4.46 1.11 14.17
N ALA A 118 -3.19 1.28 14.48
CA ALA A 118 -2.68 1.60 15.82
C ALA A 118 -1.40 2.46 15.71
N LEU A 119 -1.36 3.41 14.76
CA LEU A 119 -0.20 4.29 14.56
C LEU A 119 -0.21 5.48 15.53
N ASP A 120 -1.39 5.94 15.97
CA ASP A 120 -1.53 7.08 16.89
C ASP A 120 -0.63 8.26 16.52
N ILE A 121 -0.78 8.79 15.29
CA ILE A 121 0.10 9.83 14.75
C ILE A 121 -0.05 11.12 15.56
N PRO A 122 1.03 11.69 16.15
CA PRO A 122 0.91 12.80 17.09
C PRO A 122 0.46 14.12 16.48
N ALA A 123 0.89 14.43 15.24
CA ALA A 123 0.56 15.69 14.58
C ALA A 123 -0.60 15.52 13.62
N GLN A 124 -1.46 16.55 13.51
CA GLN A 124 -2.56 16.57 12.55
C GLN A 124 -2.09 16.80 11.11
N LYS A 125 -0.89 17.37 10.91
CA LYS A 125 -0.32 17.64 9.58
C LYS A 125 1.15 17.30 9.51
N ILE A 126 1.59 16.86 8.32
CA ILE A 126 2.98 16.74 7.94
C ILE A 126 3.19 17.65 6.71
N GLY A 127 3.77 18.83 6.92
CA GLY A 127 3.79 19.86 5.90
C GLY A 127 2.36 20.30 5.56
N ARG A 128 1.91 20.05 4.34
CA ARG A 128 0.55 20.36 3.87
C ARG A 128 -0.41 19.15 3.93
N PHE A 129 0.11 17.95 4.17
CA PHE A 129 -0.64 16.71 4.19
C PHE A 129 -1.35 16.51 5.55
N ASP A 130 -2.65 16.31 5.54
CA ASP A 130 -3.45 15.95 6.71
C ASP A 130 -3.23 14.49 7.08
N THR A 131 -2.86 14.21 8.33
CA THR A 131 -2.49 12.85 8.74
C THR A 131 -3.65 11.86 8.79
N GLU A 132 -4.90 12.35 8.89
CA GLU A 132 -6.11 11.53 8.77
C GLU A 132 -6.21 10.84 7.41
N LEU A 133 -5.67 11.45 6.33
CA LEU A 133 -5.67 10.88 5.00
C LEU A 133 -4.84 9.58 4.89
N LEU A 134 -3.93 9.35 5.84
CA LEU A 134 -3.24 8.08 5.90
C LEU A 134 -4.19 6.92 6.15
N TYR A 135 -5.15 7.10 7.07
CA TYR A 135 -6.16 6.08 7.35
C TYR A 135 -6.99 5.79 6.11
N GLU A 136 -7.46 6.82 5.43
CA GLU A 136 -8.29 6.68 4.21
C GLU A 136 -7.53 5.93 3.11
N PHE A 137 -6.28 6.30 2.85
CA PHE A 137 -5.42 5.58 1.89
C PHE A 137 -5.24 4.11 2.27
N MET A 138 -4.83 3.83 3.50
CA MET A 138 -4.51 2.46 3.93
C MET A 138 -5.76 1.56 3.98
N ASN A 139 -6.90 2.12 4.40
CA ASN A 139 -8.17 1.42 4.43
C ASN A 139 -8.67 1.10 3.02
N ALA A 140 -8.71 2.10 2.13
CA ALA A 140 -9.09 1.92 0.74
C ALA A 140 -8.19 0.88 0.04
N PHE A 141 -6.88 1.00 0.22
CA PHE A 141 -5.91 0.05 -0.31
C PHE A 141 -6.15 -1.38 0.21
N ALA A 142 -6.28 -1.57 1.52
CA ALA A 142 -6.44 -2.91 2.11
C ALA A 142 -7.74 -3.58 1.66
N VAL A 143 -8.84 -2.82 1.63
CA VAL A 143 -10.16 -3.30 1.19
C VAL A 143 -10.13 -3.75 -0.26
N HIS A 144 -9.60 -2.91 -1.15
CA HIS A 144 -9.57 -3.16 -2.59
C HIS A 144 -8.53 -4.20 -3.00
N ALA A 145 -7.39 -4.28 -2.30
CA ALA A 145 -6.42 -5.36 -2.49
C ALA A 145 -6.89 -6.72 -1.94
N GLY A 146 -7.99 -6.74 -1.18
CA GLY A 146 -8.49 -7.94 -0.52
C GLY A 146 -7.48 -8.53 0.47
N LEU A 147 -6.79 -7.66 1.22
CA LEU A 147 -5.81 -8.06 2.22
C LEU A 147 -6.14 -7.51 3.61
N THR A 148 -5.75 -8.25 4.63
CA THR A 148 -5.77 -7.78 6.00
C THR A 148 -4.45 -7.07 6.30
N LEU A 149 -4.51 -5.80 6.71
CA LEU A 149 -3.35 -4.97 7.05
C LEU A 149 -3.42 -4.52 8.50
N HIS A 150 -2.37 -4.80 9.25
CA HIS A 150 -2.15 -4.21 10.58
C HIS A 150 -0.93 -3.30 10.54
N LEU A 151 -1.09 -2.05 11.00
CA LEU A 151 0.00 -1.11 11.24
C LEU A 151 -0.05 -0.65 12.69
N ARG A 152 1.10 -0.78 13.38
CA ARG A 152 1.21 -0.35 14.77
C ARG A 152 2.52 0.39 15.01
N ARG A 153 2.44 1.56 15.61
CA ARG A 153 3.61 2.24 16.17
C ARG A 153 4.01 1.57 17.48
N VAL A 154 5.22 1.04 17.52
CA VAL A 154 5.82 0.49 18.74
C VAL A 154 6.42 1.61 19.58
N CYS A 155 7.13 2.53 18.90
CA CYS A 155 7.65 3.77 19.47
C CYS A 155 7.85 4.80 18.34
N GLY A 156 8.18 6.03 18.71
CA GLY A 156 8.41 7.14 17.79
C GLY A 156 7.56 8.35 18.13
N ARG A 157 8.07 9.53 17.76
CA ARG A 157 7.42 10.83 18.05
C ARG A 157 7.30 11.74 16.84
N ASN A 158 8.17 11.57 15.83
CA ASN A 158 8.11 12.35 14.60
C ASN A 158 7.07 11.75 13.66
N SER A 159 6.00 12.48 13.38
CA SER A 159 4.90 12.01 12.53
C SER A 159 5.35 11.65 11.12
N HIS A 160 6.32 12.37 10.53
CA HIS A 160 6.89 12.03 9.23
C HIS A 160 7.57 10.65 9.29
N HIS A 161 8.43 10.40 10.29
CA HIS A 161 9.12 9.11 10.45
C HIS A 161 8.14 7.95 10.67
N ILE A 162 7.06 8.19 11.41
CA ILE A 162 6.02 7.18 11.64
C ILE A 162 5.33 6.80 10.32
N VAL A 163 4.89 7.80 9.54
CA VAL A 163 4.20 7.57 8.26
C VAL A 163 5.16 6.97 7.23
N GLU A 164 6.35 7.50 7.11
CA GLU A 164 7.39 6.96 6.23
C GLU A 164 7.73 5.50 6.58
N GLY A 165 7.89 5.22 7.89
CA GLY A 165 8.08 3.86 8.39
C GLY A 165 6.94 2.93 8.00
N ALA A 166 5.68 3.39 8.06
CA ALA A 166 4.52 2.60 7.68
C ALA A 166 4.52 2.24 6.18
N PHE A 167 4.78 3.19 5.27
CA PHE A 167 4.85 2.91 3.82
C PHE A 167 6.01 1.98 3.46
N LYS A 168 7.20 2.18 4.05
CA LYS A 168 8.35 1.28 3.86
C LYS A 168 8.04 -0.13 4.35
N ALA A 169 7.41 -0.25 5.52
CA ALA A 169 7.02 -1.52 6.12
C ALA A 169 5.99 -2.25 5.25
N LEU A 170 4.95 -1.54 4.79
CA LEU A 170 3.94 -2.08 3.88
C LEU A 170 4.58 -2.59 2.59
N GLY A 171 5.46 -1.81 1.95
CA GLY A 171 6.15 -2.25 0.75
C GLY A 171 6.93 -3.56 0.96
N ARG A 172 7.69 -3.66 2.05
CA ARG A 172 8.44 -4.88 2.38
C ARG A 172 7.53 -6.06 2.70
N ALA A 173 6.49 -5.85 3.50
CA ALA A 173 5.53 -6.89 3.86
C ALA A 173 4.77 -7.40 2.63
N LEU A 174 4.32 -6.50 1.76
CA LEU A 174 3.64 -6.88 0.52
C LEU A 174 4.54 -7.72 -0.39
N ARG A 175 5.81 -7.31 -0.56
CA ARG A 175 6.80 -8.09 -1.33
C ARG A 175 6.97 -9.49 -0.77
N GLU A 176 7.09 -9.62 0.56
CA GLU A 176 7.31 -10.92 1.20
C GLU A 176 6.06 -11.80 1.12
N ALA A 177 4.88 -11.26 1.43
CA ALA A 177 3.62 -11.98 1.35
C ALA A 177 3.28 -12.44 -0.09
N ALA A 178 3.61 -11.60 -1.09
CA ALA A 178 3.40 -11.90 -2.51
C ALA A 178 4.52 -12.77 -3.12
N ALA A 179 5.63 -13.03 -2.42
CA ALA A 179 6.69 -13.89 -2.93
C ALA A 179 6.18 -15.31 -3.18
N ILE A 180 6.64 -15.91 -4.28
CA ILE A 180 6.30 -17.29 -4.61
C ILE A 180 7.12 -18.23 -3.71
N ASP A 181 6.42 -19.14 -3.03
CA ASP A 181 7.03 -20.23 -2.30
C ASP A 181 7.41 -21.35 -3.27
N PRO A 182 8.70 -21.70 -3.39
CA PRO A 182 9.12 -22.75 -4.31
C PRO A 182 8.50 -24.12 -4.00
N GLU A 183 8.22 -24.41 -2.73
CA GLU A 183 7.68 -25.69 -2.28
C GLU A 183 6.18 -25.82 -2.51
N GLY A 184 5.43 -24.68 -2.47
CA GLY A 184 3.98 -24.61 -2.65
C GLY A 184 3.53 -23.93 -3.94
N ARG A 185 4.36 -23.91 -5.01
CA ARG A 185 4.16 -23.07 -6.21
C ARG A 185 2.78 -23.20 -6.87
N ASP A 186 2.20 -24.38 -6.87
CA ASP A 186 0.93 -24.69 -7.54
C ASP A 186 -0.26 -24.76 -6.56
N GLU A 187 -0.02 -24.50 -5.29
CA GLU A 187 -1.03 -24.58 -4.24
C GLU A 187 -1.60 -23.19 -3.92
N ILE A 188 -2.88 -23.17 -3.52
CA ILE A 188 -3.47 -22.00 -2.85
C ILE A 188 -3.20 -22.19 -1.35
N PRO A 189 -2.48 -21.25 -0.67
CA PRO A 189 -2.08 -21.42 0.73
C PRO A 189 -3.28 -21.21 1.68
N SER A 190 -4.30 -22.07 1.55
CA SER A 190 -5.53 -22.04 2.31
C SER A 190 -6.13 -23.43 2.42
N THR A 191 -6.48 -23.86 3.62
CA THR A 191 -7.23 -25.12 3.86
C THR A 191 -8.62 -25.12 3.21
N LYS A 192 -9.12 -23.94 2.81
CA LYS A 192 -10.42 -23.80 2.10
C LYS A 192 -10.26 -23.97 0.58
N GLY A 193 -9.02 -24.06 0.05
CA GLY A 193 -8.74 -24.12 -1.38
C GLY A 193 -9.01 -22.82 -2.15
N MET A 194 -9.25 -21.71 -1.44
CA MET A 194 -9.48 -20.37 -2.01
C MET A 194 -9.03 -19.27 -1.03
N LEU A 195 -8.71 -18.07 -1.59
CA LEU A 195 -8.36 -16.84 -0.88
C LEU A 195 -9.13 -15.65 -1.44
#